data_a248a8f9c533962c6c38ff5bd423c547
#
_entry.id   a248a8f9c533962c6c38ff5bd423c547
#
_cell.length_a   1.000
_cell.length_b   1.000
_cell.length_c   1.000
_cell.angle_alpha   90.00
_cell.angle_beta   90.00
_cell.angle_gamma   90.00
#
_symmetry.space_group_name_H-M   'P 1'
#
loop_
_entity.id
_entity.type
_entity.pdbx_description
1 polymer ?
#
loop_
_entity_poly.entity_id
_entity_poly.type
_entity_poly.pdbx_seq_one_letter_code
_entity_poly.pdbx_strand_id
1 'polypeptide(L)'
;DLHRLIRRQRQMCIRDSNGYFSAEEEEAIQEDIREKNPDFVFVGITSPKKEYLIQKFMDNGVNSVFMGVGGSFDVLSGHIKRAPMWMQKANLEWLFRVANEPKRLFKRYFVGNATFIKRVVHEKRKAKK
;
A
#
# COMPACT_ATOMS: atom_id res chain seq x y z
N ASP A 1 27.47 -22.97 10.31
CA ASP A 1 26.82 -22.97 8.99
C ASP A 1 25.42 -22.32 8.96
N LEU A 2 24.95 -21.82 10.08
CA LEU A 2 23.71 -21.07 10.17
C LEU A 2 23.73 -19.80 9.29
N HIS A 3 24.88 -19.12 9.22
CA HIS A 3 25.09 -17.97 8.33
C HIS A 3 24.99 -18.28 6.83
N ARG A 4 25.29 -19.53 6.44
CA ARG A 4 25.18 -19.98 5.03
C ARG A 4 23.74 -20.30 4.67
N LEU A 5 22.97 -20.84 5.62
CA LEU A 5 21.53 -21.07 5.48
C LEU A 5 20.75 -19.75 5.43
N ILE A 6 21.09 -18.78 6.28
CA ILE A 6 20.48 -17.43 6.29
C ILE A 6 20.81 -16.67 5.00
N ARG A 7 22.02 -16.81 4.42
CA ARG A 7 22.35 -16.26 3.11
C ARG A 7 21.56 -16.91 1.96
N ARG A 8 21.35 -18.24 2.00
CA ARG A 8 20.49 -18.90 1.02
C ARG A 8 19.03 -18.47 1.12
N GLN A 9 18.50 -18.27 2.32
CA GLN A 9 17.16 -17.73 2.52
C GLN A 9 17.05 -16.25 2.08
N ARG A 10 18.13 -15.45 2.17
CA ARG A 10 18.15 -14.09 1.60
C ARG A 10 18.20 -14.06 0.07
N GLN A 11 18.62 -15.13 -0.58
CA GLN A 11 18.60 -15.29 -2.04
C GLN A 11 17.32 -15.95 -2.56
N MET A 12 16.45 -16.46 -1.69
CA MET A 12 15.15 -17.00 -2.08
C MET A 12 14.20 -15.88 -2.42
N CYS A 13 14.21 -15.52 -3.69
CA CYS A 13 13.13 -14.90 -4.42
C CYS A 13 12.55 -13.62 -3.82
N ILE A 14 13.33 -12.54 -3.74
CA ILE A 14 12.73 -11.22 -3.88
C ILE A 14 12.55 -11.02 -5.39
N ARG A 15 11.33 -11.22 -5.88
CA ARG A 15 10.94 -10.85 -7.22
C ARG A 15 9.98 -9.69 -7.11
N ASP A 16 10.30 -8.61 -7.78
CA ASP A 16 9.46 -7.45 -7.88
C ASP A 16 8.85 -7.33 -9.27
N SER A 17 7.67 -6.79 -9.33
CA SER A 17 6.98 -6.44 -10.54
C SER A 17 6.55 -4.98 -10.47
N ASN A 18 6.60 -4.30 -11.60
CA ASN A 18 6.08 -2.95 -11.72
C ASN A 18 4.57 -2.94 -11.42
N GLY A 19 4.12 -2.01 -10.57
CA GLY A 19 2.70 -1.85 -10.23
C GLY A 19 1.83 -1.27 -11.34
N TYR A 20 2.41 -0.97 -12.51
CA TYR A 20 1.73 -0.51 -13.72
C TYR A 20 1.81 -1.62 -14.76
N PHE A 21 0.80 -2.45 -14.85
CA PHE A 21 0.73 -3.61 -15.74
C PHE A 21 -0.61 -3.65 -16.49
N SER A 22 -0.60 -4.26 -17.68
CA SER A 22 -1.77 -4.57 -18.48
C SER A 22 -2.51 -5.81 -17.95
N ALA A 23 -3.66 -6.15 -18.54
CA ALA A 23 -4.40 -7.34 -18.14
C ALA A 23 -3.63 -8.64 -18.44
N GLU A 24 -2.90 -8.67 -19.57
CA GLU A 24 -2.05 -9.82 -19.94
C GLU A 24 -0.87 -10.00 -18.98
N GLU A 25 -0.24 -8.89 -18.60
CA GLU A 25 0.86 -8.91 -17.61
C GLU A 25 0.35 -9.31 -16.23
N GLU A 26 -0.89 -8.96 -15.87
CA GLU A 26 -1.52 -9.39 -14.60
C GLU A 26 -1.64 -10.90 -14.51
N GLU A 27 -2.05 -11.56 -15.60
CA GLU A 27 -2.14 -13.02 -15.67
C GLU A 27 -0.76 -13.68 -15.56
N ALA A 28 0.24 -13.11 -16.24
CA ALA A 28 1.61 -13.60 -16.15
C ALA A 28 2.19 -13.44 -14.73
N ILE A 29 1.90 -12.34 -14.04
CA ILE A 29 2.27 -12.12 -12.64
C ILE A 29 1.59 -13.15 -11.74
N GLN A 30 0.32 -13.41 -11.94
CA GLN A 30 -0.42 -14.41 -11.16
C GLN A 30 0.18 -15.81 -11.32
N GLU A 31 0.51 -16.21 -12.54
CA GLU A 31 1.11 -17.52 -12.81
C GLU A 31 2.51 -17.63 -12.23
N ASP A 32 3.33 -16.58 -12.32
CA ASP A 32 4.64 -16.50 -11.69
C ASP A 32 4.56 -16.65 -10.15
N ILE A 33 3.58 -16.02 -9.51
CA ILE A 33 3.33 -16.18 -8.07
C ILE A 33 2.88 -17.61 -7.75
N ARG A 34 2.02 -18.20 -8.57
CA ARG A 34 1.55 -19.58 -8.39
C ARG A 34 2.68 -20.58 -8.51
N GLU A 35 3.50 -20.43 -9.55
CA GLU A 35 4.66 -21.33 -9.79
C GLU A 35 5.66 -21.28 -8.64
N LYS A 36 5.96 -20.08 -8.14
CA LYS A 36 6.95 -19.87 -7.08
C LYS A 36 6.41 -20.13 -5.68
N ASN A 37 5.09 -20.08 -5.52
CA ASN A 37 4.39 -20.32 -4.27
C ASN A 37 5.05 -19.62 -3.05
N PRO A 38 5.22 -18.28 -3.07
CA PRO A 38 5.83 -17.54 -1.97
C PRO A 38 4.92 -17.55 -0.74
N ASP A 39 5.50 -17.53 0.45
CA ASP A 39 4.73 -17.40 1.70
C ASP A 39 4.05 -16.03 1.81
N PHE A 40 4.71 -14.97 1.34
CA PHE A 40 4.22 -13.59 1.44
C PHE A 40 4.31 -12.86 0.10
N VAL A 41 3.23 -12.14 -0.23
CA VAL A 41 3.14 -11.24 -1.39
C VAL A 41 2.76 -9.84 -0.93
N PHE A 42 3.65 -8.89 -1.15
CA PHE A 42 3.41 -7.48 -0.84
C PHE A 42 2.86 -6.74 -2.07
N VAL A 43 1.67 -6.16 -1.94
CA VAL A 43 0.99 -5.48 -3.05
C VAL A 43 1.00 -3.97 -2.84
N GLY A 44 1.86 -3.26 -3.59
CA GLY A 44 2.14 -1.82 -3.46
C GLY A 44 1.38 -0.93 -4.43
N ILE A 45 0.20 -1.32 -4.90
CA ILE A 45 -0.62 -0.53 -5.82
C ILE A 45 -1.71 0.25 -5.10
N THR A 46 -2.38 1.17 -5.84
CA THR A 46 -3.42 2.03 -5.26
C THR A 46 -4.71 1.28 -4.95
N SER A 47 -5.36 1.64 -3.84
CA SER A 47 -6.71 1.26 -3.49
C SER A 47 -7.74 1.94 -4.42
N PRO A 48 -8.84 1.30 -4.87
CA PRO A 48 -9.29 -0.06 -4.52
C PRO A 48 -8.74 -1.16 -5.44
N LYS A 49 -7.93 -0.83 -6.47
CA LYS A 49 -7.40 -1.81 -7.44
C LYS A 49 -6.64 -2.96 -6.74
N LYS A 50 -5.90 -2.64 -5.70
CA LYS A 50 -5.14 -3.58 -4.88
C LYS A 50 -6.03 -4.67 -4.27
N GLU A 51 -7.14 -4.29 -3.69
CA GLU A 51 -8.07 -5.19 -3.02
C GLU A 51 -8.71 -6.16 -4.02
N TYR A 52 -9.12 -5.67 -5.18
CA TYR A 52 -9.65 -6.50 -6.26
C TYR A 52 -8.61 -7.48 -6.81
N LEU A 53 -7.35 -7.03 -6.96
CA LEU A 53 -6.28 -7.89 -7.43
C LEU A 53 -6.00 -9.03 -6.45
N ILE A 54 -5.90 -8.71 -5.17
CA ILE A 54 -5.69 -9.71 -4.11
C ILE A 54 -6.82 -10.73 -4.12
N GLN A 55 -8.07 -10.27 -4.16
CA GLN A 55 -9.23 -11.15 -4.20
C GLN A 55 -9.18 -12.08 -5.41
N LYS A 56 -8.92 -11.53 -6.60
CA LYS A 56 -8.82 -12.31 -7.84
C LYS A 56 -7.73 -13.40 -7.76
N PHE A 57 -6.57 -13.08 -7.20
CA PHE A 57 -5.47 -14.05 -7.05
C PHE A 57 -5.82 -15.16 -6.05
N MET A 58 -6.48 -14.82 -4.95
CA MET A 58 -6.95 -15.80 -3.97
C MET A 58 -8.04 -16.70 -4.57
N ASP A 59 -9.01 -16.15 -5.28
CA ASP A 59 -10.08 -16.89 -5.95
C ASP A 59 -9.52 -17.86 -7.03
N ASN A 60 -8.42 -17.48 -7.66
CA ASN A 60 -7.71 -18.31 -8.64
C ASN A 60 -6.72 -19.31 -8.00
N GLY A 61 -6.76 -19.50 -6.68
CA GLY A 61 -6.03 -20.55 -5.97
C GLY A 61 -4.57 -20.23 -5.65
N VAL A 62 -4.20 -18.96 -5.56
CA VAL A 62 -2.88 -18.56 -5.04
C VAL A 62 -2.90 -18.62 -3.51
N ASN A 63 -2.14 -19.55 -2.92
CA ASN A 63 -2.06 -19.81 -1.48
C ASN A 63 -0.93 -19.03 -0.80
N SER A 64 -0.92 -17.71 -0.93
CA SER A 64 0.06 -16.84 -0.29
C SER A 64 -0.61 -15.90 0.71
N VAL A 65 0.13 -15.40 1.69
CA VAL A 65 -0.34 -14.32 2.55
C VAL A 65 -0.15 -12.99 1.83
N PHE A 66 -1.24 -12.38 1.41
CA PHE A 66 -1.21 -11.08 0.74
C PHE A 66 -1.24 -9.93 1.74
N MET A 67 -0.30 -9.00 1.60
CA MET A 67 -0.27 -7.78 2.39
C MET A 67 -0.30 -6.55 1.48
N GLY A 68 -1.41 -5.82 1.55
CA GLY A 68 -1.52 -4.52 0.88
C GLY A 68 -0.65 -3.49 1.56
N VAL A 69 0.34 -2.97 0.84
CA VAL A 69 1.25 -1.94 1.32
C VAL A 69 0.97 -0.63 0.60
N GLY A 70 1.12 0.46 1.33
CA GLY A 70 0.98 1.82 0.78
C GLY A 70 2.34 2.50 0.65
N GLY A 71 2.36 3.82 0.71
CA GLY A 71 3.58 4.65 0.62
C GLY A 71 4.65 4.40 1.69
N SER A 72 4.50 3.36 2.51
CA SER A 72 5.55 2.92 3.43
C SER A 72 6.75 2.35 2.70
N PHE A 73 6.55 1.72 1.55
CA PHE A 73 7.66 1.25 0.70
C PHE A 73 8.46 2.41 0.12
N ASP A 74 7.79 3.48 -0.31
CA ASP A 74 8.44 4.68 -0.84
C ASP A 74 9.34 5.34 0.22
N VAL A 75 8.95 5.25 1.49
CA VAL A 75 9.74 5.74 2.62
C VAL A 75 10.91 4.80 2.94
N LEU A 76 10.67 3.48 2.92
CA LEU A 76 11.70 2.47 3.21
C LEU A 76 12.77 2.40 2.12
N SER A 77 12.37 2.58 0.85
CA SER A 77 13.29 2.66 -0.29
C SER A 77 14.07 3.96 -0.36
N GLY A 78 13.73 4.95 0.48
CA GLY A 78 14.36 6.27 0.47
C GLY A 78 13.89 7.22 -0.63
N HIS A 79 12.93 6.80 -1.44
CA HIS A 79 12.33 7.64 -2.48
C HIS A 79 11.61 8.86 -1.91
N ILE A 80 10.92 8.66 -0.77
CA ILE A 80 10.22 9.74 -0.06
C ILE A 80 10.87 9.94 1.31
N LYS A 81 11.32 11.15 1.58
CA LYS A 81 11.86 11.52 2.88
C LYS A 81 10.76 11.47 3.93
N ARG A 82 11.05 10.85 5.07
CA ARG A 82 10.15 10.86 6.22
C ARG A 82 10.16 12.24 6.87
N ALA A 83 9.02 12.65 7.43
CA ALA A 83 8.92 13.90 8.16
C ALA A 83 9.92 13.96 9.32
N PRO A 84 10.50 15.12 9.64
CA PRO A 84 11.34 15.29 10.81
C PRO A 84 10.65 14.84 12.10
N MET A 85 11.44 14.37 13.08
CA MET A 85 10.91 13.80 14.33
C MET A 85 9.96 14.74 15.09
N TRP A 86 10.21 16.04 15.06
CA TRP A 86 9.36 17.02 15.72
C TRP A 86 7.97 17.10 15.06
N MET A 87 7.89 17.01 13.72
CA MET A 87 6.62 16.97 13.00
C MET A 87 5.85 15.66 13.25
N GLN A 88 6.57 14.53 13.36
CA GLN A 88 5.97 13.25 13.72
C GLN A 88 5.35 13.29 15.12
N LYS A 89 6.08 13.84 16.11
CA LYS A 89 5.60 14.04 17.48
C LYS A 89 4.39 14.99 17.57
N ALA A 90 4.31 15.97 16.67
CA ALA A 90 3.20 16.92 16.58
C ALA A 90 2.02 16.39 15.73
N ASN A 91 2.06 15.15 15.25
CA ASN A 91 1.07 14.56 14.33
C ASN A 91 0.91 15.34 13.01
N LEU A 92 1.97 16.05 12.57
CA LEU A 92 1.99 16.86 11.35
C LEU A 92 2.63 16.13 10.15
N GLU A 93 2.83 14.83 10.24
CA GLU A 93 3.41 14.02 9.15
C GLU A 93 2.57 14.12 7.86
N TRP A 94 1.25 14.19 7.98
CA TRP A 94 0.35 14.38 6.85
C TRP A 94 0.59 15.70 6.11
N LEU A 95 0.92 16.78 6.84
CA LEU A 95 1.22 18.07 6.25
C LEU A 95 2.54 18.04 5.48
N PHE A 96 3.55 17.37 6.01
CA PHE A 96 4.81 17.13 5.32
C PHE A 96 4.61 16.34 4.02
N ARG A 97 3.74 15.32 4.03
CA ARG A 97 3.39 14.57 2.82
C ARG A 97 2.66 15.44 1.79
N VAL A 98 1.74 16.29 2.23
CA VAL A 98 1.06 17.25 1.34
C VAL A 98 2.04 18.23 0.71
N ALA A 99 3.02 18.71 1.47
CA ALA A 99 4.06 19.62 0.96
C ALA A 99 4.95 18.97 -0.11
N ASN A 100 5.25 17.67 0.02
CA ASN A 100 6.04 16.93 -0.96
C ASN A 100 5.24 16.54 -2.22
N GLU A 101 3.94 16.25 -2.08
CA GLU A 101 3.08 15.84 -3.20
C GLU A 101 1.77 16.64 -3.24
N PRO A 102 1.81 17.98 -3.43
CA PRO A 102 0.64 18.84 -3.28
C PRO A 102 -0.47 18.47 -4.27
N LYS A 103 -0.15 18.24 -5.54
CA LYS A 103 -1.16 17.97 -6.58
C LYS A 103 -1.98 16.70 -6.33
N ARG A 104 -1.37 15.65 -5.80
CA ARG A 104 -2.01 14.36 -5.55
C ARG A 104 -2.76 14.35 -4.22
N LEU A 105 -2.15 14.91 -3.17
CA LEU A 105 -2.65 14.76 -1.81
C LEU A 105 -3.58 15.90 -1.38
N PHE A 106 -3.41 17.11 -1.90
CA PHE A 106 -4.25 18.26 -1.52
C PHE A 106 -5.73 18.00 -1.77
N LYS A 107 -6.08 17.56 -2.99
CA LYS A 107 -7.48 17.25 -3.35
C LYS A 107 -8.05 16.15 -2.44
N ARG A 108 -7.28 15.10 -2.18
CA ARG A 108 -7.68 13.95 -1.35
C ARG A 108 -7.94 14.39 0.10
N TYR A 109 -7.05 15.15 0.69
CA TYR A 109 -7.20 15.58 2.09
C TYR A 109 -8.25 16.67 2.23
N PHE A 110 -8.27 17.68 1.35
CA PHE A 110 -9.19 18.79 1.48
C PHE A 110 -10.64 18.36 1.23
N VAL A 111 -10.89 17.66 0.13
CA VAL A 111 -12.23 17.19 -0.22
C VAL A 111 -12.69 16.07 0.73
N GLY A 112 -11.80 15.14 1.07
CA GLY A 112 -12.10 14.04 1.98
C GLY A 112 -12.46 14.54 3.39
N ASN A 113 -11.65 15.43 3.96
CA ASN A 113 -11.88 15.96 5.29
C ASN A 113 -13.12 16.86 5.33
N ALA A 114 -13.35 17.72 4.32
CA ALA A 114 -14.56 18.55 4.25
C ALA A 114 -15.82 17.68 4.17
N THR A 115 -15.80 16.62 3.38
CA THR A 115 -16.92 15.67 3.27
C THR A 115 -17.14 14.92 4.58
N PHE A 116 -16.08 14.48 5.23
CA PHE A 116 -16.15 13.81 6.53
C PHE A 116 -16.76 14.72 7.60
N ILE A 117 -16.26 15.95 7.74
CA ILE A 117 -16.79 16.92 8.71
C ILE A 117 -18.29 17.19 8.45
N LYS A 118 -18.67 17.39 7.18
CA LYS A 118 -20.07 17.57 6.80
C LYS A 118 -20.97 16.41 7.23
N ARG A 119 -20.50 15.18 7.04
CA ARG A 119 -21.23 13.97 7.45
C ARG A 119 -21.35 13.89 8.97
N VAL A 120 -20.26 14.10 9.71
CA VAL A 120 -20.26 14.06 11.18
C VAL A 120 -21.22 15.11 11.76
N VAL A 121 -21.20 16.34 11.24
CA VAL A 121 -22.14 17.40 11.67
C VAL A 121 -23.59 17.03 11.35
N HIS A 122 -23.83 16.41 10.20
CA HIS A 122 -25.18 15.97 9.81
C HIS A 122 -25.70 14.87 10.75
N GLU A 123 -24.90 13.84 11.01
CA GLU A 123 -25.28 12.76 11.94
C GLU A 123 -25.50 13.27 13.37
N LYS A 124 -24.64 14.18 13.84
CA LYS A 124 -24.79 14.78 15.16
C LYS A 124 -26.08 15.60 15.30
N ARG A 125 -26.53 16.23 14.22
CA ARG A 125 -27.82 16.93 14.17
C ARG A 125 -29.02 15.99 14.17
N LYS A 126 -28.92 14.84 13.50
CA LYS A 126 -29.95 13.79 13.51
C LYS A 126 -30.08 13.14 14.88
N ALA A 127 -28.97 12.86 15.57
CA ALA A 127 -28.97 12.24 16.89
C ALA A 127 -29.51 13.16 18.02
N LYS A 128 -29.69 14.47 17.75
CA LYS A 128 -30.28 15.43 18.72
C LYS A 128 -31.77 15.64 18.52
N LYS A 129 -32.38 15.05 17.50
CA LYS A 129 -33.83 15.00 17.30
C LYS A 129 -34.38 13.66 17.78
#